data_19f27a56bc82dfba6a618e8065d386d3
#
_entry.id   19f27a56bc82dfba6a618e8065d386d3
#
_cell.length_a   1.000
_cell.length_b   1.000
_cell.length_c   1.000
_cell.angle_alpha   90.00
_cell.angle_beta   90.00
_cell.angle_gamma   90.00
#
_symmetry.space_group_name_H-M   'P 1'
#
loop_
_entity.id
_entity.type
_entity.pdbx_description
1 polymer ?
#
loop_
_entity_poly.entity_id
_entity_poly.type
_entity_poly.pdbx_seq_one_letter_code
_entity_poly.pdbx_strand_id
1 'polypeptide(L)'
;MKLKSFLSGALVLAVSLANAFTISYYNKDSQKYTMEVKSNGSTQKVEFNSSTSGSASIQTSASEVEIKTSCGWVKVKDGAKVTIKDGCIKVE
;
A
#
# COMPACT_ATOMS: atom_id res chain seq x y z
N MET A 1 30.25 -14.43 12.06
CA MET A 1 29.79 -14.47 11.86
C MET A 1 28.86 -14.19 11.26
N LYS A 2 28.42 -13.99 10.97
CA LYS A 2 27.44 -13.84 10.40
C LYS A 2 26.47 -13.12 11.02
N LEU A 3 26.44 -13.04 12.14
CA LEU A 3 25.49 -12.41 12.71
C LEU A 3 25.48 -10.99 12.65
N LYS A 4 26.47 -10.36 12.38
CA LYS A 4 26.48 -9.00 12.37
C LYS A 4 25.61 -8.43 11.36
N SER A 5 25.40 -9.05 10.30
CA SER A 5 24.65 -8.41 9.28
C SER A 5 23.21 -8.25 9.63
N PHE A 6 22.65 -9.06 10.50
CA PHE A 6 21.28 -8.84 10.69
C PHE A 6 20.96 -7.79 11.73
N LEU A 7 21.92 -7.35 12.45
CA LEU A 7 21.72 -6.28 13.36
C LEU A 7 21.44 -5.00 12.61
N SER A 8 22.15 -4.77 11.54
CA SER A 8 21.91 -3.59 10.75
C SER A 8 20.54 -3.60 10.18
N GLY A 9 20.08 -4.74 9.80
CA GLY A 9 18.75 -4.83 9.24
C GLY A 9 17.68 -4.41 10.21
N ALA A 10 17.87 -4.69 11.45
CA ALA A 10 16.86 -4.35 12.44
C ALA A 10 16.69 -2.84 12.56
N LEU A 11 17.77 -2.11 12.48
CA LEU A 11 17.66 -0.68 12.55
C LEU A 11 16.93 -0.09 11.38
N VAL A 12 17.19 -0.61 10.22
CA VAL A 12 16.52 -0.11 9.02
C VAL A 12 15.03 -0.34 9.12
N LEU A 13 14.64 -1.47 9.66
CA LEU A 13 13.23 -1.77 9.78
C LEU A 13 12.53 -0.78 10.69
N ALA A 14 13.16 -0.39 11.76
CA ALA A 14 12.55 0.54 12.67
C ALA A 14 12.29 1.88 11.98
N VAL A 15 13.22 2.33 11.17
CA VAL A 15 13.06 3.57 10.45
C VAL A 15 11.92 3.47 9.45
N SER A 16 11.82 2.33 8.76
CA SER A 16 10.76 2.16 7.79
C SER A 16 9.39 2.22 8.42
N LEU A 17 9.22 1.67 9.60
CA LEU A 17 7.93 1.67 10.24
C LEU A 17 7.46 3.08 10.59
N ALA A 18 8.37 4.00 10.81
CA ALA A 18 8.00 5.36 11.16
C ALA A 18 7.28 6.08 10.03
N ASN A 19 7.42 5.60 8.79
CA ASN A 19 6.81 6.24 7.64
C ASN A 19 5.79 5.35 6.94
N ALA A 20 5.19 4.43 7.66
CA ALA A 20 4.24 3.50 7.06
C ALA A 20 2.88 4.15 6.87
N PHE A 21 2.36 4.01 5.68
CA PHE A 21 1.00 4.44 5.33
C PHE A 21 0.25 3.13 5.08
N THR A 22 -0.87 2.93 5.76
CA THR A 22 -1.56 1.64 5.74
C THR A 22 -2.97 1.77 5.20
N ILE A 23 -3.35 0.84 4.34
CA ILE A 23 -4.69 0.76 3.77
C ILE A 23 -5.24 -0.63 4.08
N SER A 24 -6.45 -0.68 4.64
CA SER A 24 -7.16 -1.94 4.80
C SER A 24 -8.01 -2.14 3.57
N TYR A 25 -8.00 -3.33 2.99
CA TYR A 25 -8.71 -3.56 1.75
C TYR A 25 -9.45 -4.89 1.72
N TYR A 26 -10.46 -4.96 0.88
CA TYR A 26 -11.10 -6.20 0.52
C TYR A 26 -11.17 -6.23 -1.00
N ASN A 27 -10.48 -7.17 -1.61
CA ASN A 27 -10.47 -7.33 -3.06
C ASN A 27 -11.49 -8.42 -3.42
N LYS A 28 -12.58 -8.01 -4.04
CA LYS A 28 -13.63 -8.93 -4.44
C LYS A 28 -13.32 -9.67 -5.73
N ASP A 29 -12.29 -9.24 -6.44
CA ASP A 29 -11.95 -9.85 -7.71
C ASP A 29 -11.07 -11.08 -7.50
N SER A 30 -11.11 -12.01 -8.43
CA SER A 30 -10.30 -13.21 -8.34
C SER A 30 -8.89 -12.99 -8.85
N GLN A 31 -8.51 -11.76 -9.05
CA GLN A 31 -7.23 -11.38 -9.61
C GLN A 31 -6.48 -10.48 -8.65
N LYS A 32 -5.18 -10.71 -8.50
CA LYS A 32 -4.32 -9.85 -7.73
C LYS A 32 -4.02 -8.60 -8.55
N TYR A 33 -4.01 -7.45 -7.90
CA TYR A 33 -3.71 -6.19 -8.58
C TYR A 33 -2.42 -5.58 -8.05
N THR A 34 -1.62 -5.03 -8.97
CA THR A 34 -0.47 -4.21 -8.63
C THR A 34 -0.77 -2.84 -9.22
N MET A 35 -0.96 -1.85 -8.38
CA MET A 35 -1.39 -0.52 -8.81
C MET A 35 -0.33 0.51 -8.48
N GLU A 36 -0.23 1.55 -9.32
CA GLU A 36 0.70 2.63 -9.08
C GLU A 36 0.15 3.57 -8.02
N VAL A 37 1.04 4.09 -7.18
CA VAL A 37 0.69 5.03 -6.13
C VAL A 37 1.55 6.26 -6.28
N LYS A 38 0.90 7.43 -6.30
CA LYS A 38 1.60 8.70 -6.40
C LYS A 38 1.53 9.39 -5.06
N SER A 39 2.67 9.77 -4.52
CA SER A 39 2.74 10.40 -3.22
C SER A 39 3.91 11.37 -3.19
N ASN A 40 3.67 12.63 -2.84
CA ASN A 40 4.71 13.66 -2.74
C ASN A 40 5.64 13.70 -3.97
N GLY A 41 5.08 13.55 -5.15
CA GLY A 41 5.89 13.59 -6.36
C GLY A 41 6.64 12.32 -6.70
N SER A 42 6.51 11.30 -5.87
CA SER A 42 7.14 10.01 -6.12
C SER A 42 6.09 8.99 -6.52
N THR A 43 6.53 7.96 -7.24
CA THR A 43 5.65 6.87 -7.67
C THR A 43 6.17 5.57 -7.12
N GLN A 44 5.29 4.78 -6.55
CA GLN A 44 5.61 3.43 -6.10
C GLN A 44 4.46 2.52 -6.47
N LYS A 45 4.51 1.27 -6.06
CA LYS A 45 3.47 0.30 -6.38
C LYS A 45 2.94 -0.33 -5.11
N VAL A 46 1.66 -0.68 -5.15
CA VAL A 46 1.02 -1.37 -4.03
C VAL A 46 0.33 -2.60 -4.60
N GLU A 47 0.32 -3.69 -3.83
CA GLU A 47 -0.31 -4.94 -4.25
C GLU A 47 -1.51 -5.25 -3.41
N PHE A 48 -2.56 -5.74 -4.07
CA PHE A 48 -3.78 -6.18 -3.41
C PHE A 48 -4.03 -7.63 -3.83
N ASN A 49 -3.95 -8.54 -2.88
CA ASN A 49 -4.13 -9.96 -3.18
C ASN A 49 -5.57 -10.29 -3.56
N SER A 50 -5.75 -11.34 -4.34
CA SER A 50 -7.05 -11.68 -4.89
C SER A 50 -7.99 -12.29 -3.86
N SER A 51 -9.26 -12.01 -4.01
CA SER A 51 -10.34 -12.64 -3.25
C SER A 51 -10.09 -12.66 -1.74
N THR A 52 -9.58 -11.56 -1.19
CA THR A 52 -9.21 -11.60 0.22
C THR A 52 -9.23 -10.20 0.82
N SER A 53 -9.27 -10.17 2.14
CA SER A 53 -9.11 -8.95 2.91
C SER A 53 -7.69 -8.91 3.43
N GLY A 54 -7.12 -7.73 3.50
CA GLY A 54 -5.75 -7.61 3.98
C GLY A 54 -5.40 -6.16 4.23
N SER A 55 -4.12 -5.95 4.49
CA SER A 55 -3.57 -4.62 4.66
C SER A 55 -2.44 -4.42 3.68
N ALA A 56 -2.37 -3.24 3.10
CA ALA A 56 -1.28 -2.87 2.21
C ALA A 56 -0.55 -1.68 2.80
N SER A 57 0.77 -1.67 2.69
CA SER A 57 1.59 -0.60 3.24
C SER A 57 2.30 0.14 2.12
N ILE A 58 2.38 1.46 2.28
CA ILE A 58 3.06 2.31 1.32
C ILE A 58 4.07 3.14 2.12
N GLN A 59 5.29 3.24 1.59
CA GLN A 59 6.34 4.01 2.26
C GLN A 59 6.21 5.47 1.88
N THR A 60 5.64 6.27 2.76
CA THR A 60 5.48 7.70 2.49
C THR A 60 5.19 8.44 3.79
N SER A 61 5.56 9.71 3.84
CA SER A 61 5.22 10.57 4.95
C SER A 61 3.96 11.37 4.65
N ALA A 62 3.37 11.20 3.47
CA ALA A 62 2.15 11.89 3.11
C ALA A 62 0.97 11.33 3.87
N SER A 63 -0.04 12.13 4.12
CA SER A 63 -1.26 11.67 4.77
C SER A 63 -2.29 11.18 3.77
N GLU A 64 -2.07 11.43 2.49
CA GLU A 64 -2.98 11.03 1.43
C GLU A 64 -2.17 10.68 0.19
N VAL A 65 -2.60 9.67 -0.53
CA VAL A 65 -1.94 9.26 -1.77
C VAL A 65 -2.99 9.10 -2.86
N GLU A 66 -2.53 9.00 -4.11
CA GLU A 66 -3.42 8.70 -5.23
C GLU A 66 -3.04 7.35 -5.78
N ILE A 67 -4.03 6.50 -6.04
CA ILE A 67 -3.80 5.16 -6.56
C ILE A 67 -4.43 5.06 -7.94
N LYS A 68 -3.67 4.56 -8.91
CA LYS A 68 -4.15 4.42 -10.27
C LYS A 68 -4.91 3.10 -10.41
N THR A 69 -6.20 3.19 -10.66
CA THR A 69 -7.07 2.03 -10.79
C THR A 69 -7.58 1.96 -12.22
N SER A 70 -8.34 0.92 -12.52
CA SER A 70 -8.98 0.80 -13.83
C SER A 70 -9.99 1.92 -14.09
N CYS A 71 -10.45 2.56 -13.03
CA CYS A 71 -11.40 3.66 -13.10
C CYS A 71 -10.75 5.04 -12.96
N GLY A 72 -9.42 5.09 -13.00
CA GLY A 72 -8.68 6.35 -12.86
C GLY A 72 -8.02 6.46 -11.50
N TRP A 73 -7.50 7.64 -11.21
CA TRP A 73 -6.81 7.89 -9.96
C TRP A 73 -7.80 8.13 -8.82
N VAL A 74 -7.55 7.48 -7.69
CA VAL A 74 -8.42 7.59 -6.52
C VAL A 74 -7.58 8.06 -5.35
N LYS A 75 -8.06 9.06 -4.62
CA LYS A 75 -7.37 9.56 -3.43
C LYS A 75 -7.71 8.71 -2.22
N VAL A 76 -6.70 8.32 -1.47
CA VAL A 76 -6.86 7.46 -0.30
C VAL A 76 -6.04 8.02 0.84
N LYS A 77 -6.62 8.08 2.01
CA LYS A 77 -5.93 8.57 3.22
C LYS A 77 -5.34 7.43 4.01
N ASP A 78 -4.34 7.75 4.82
CA ASP A 78 -3.73 6.78 5.72
C ASP A 78 -4.80 6.22 6.66
N GLY A 79 -4.84 4.91 6.80
CA GLY A 79 -5.83 4.25 7.64
C GLY A 79 -7.16 3.98 6.97
N ALA A 80 -7.30 4.30 5.70
CA ALA A 80 -8.56 4.12 5.00
C ALA A 80 -8.89 2.65 4.78
N LYS A 81 -10.17 2.39 4.57
CA LYS A 81 -10.66 1.08 4.24
C LYS A 81 -11.26 1.16 2.84
N VAL A 82 -10.85 0.27 1.96
CA VAL A 82 -11.28 0.30 0.57
C VAL A 82 -11.80 -1.06 0.13
N THR A 83 -12.66 -1.04 -0.88
CA THR A 83 -13.14 -2.26 -1.53
C THR A 83 -12.71 -2.19 -2.98
N ILE A 84 -12.20 -3.30 -3.51
CA ILE A 84 -11.77 -3.38 -4.90
C ILE A 84 -12.74 -4.29 -5.63
N LYS A 85 -13.29 -3.80 -6.73
CA LYS A 85 -14.17 -4.57 -7.57
C LYS A 85 -14.02 -4.11 -9.01
N ASP A 86 -13.87 -5.05 -9.94
CA ASP A 86 -13.65 -4.79 -11.35
C ASP A 86 -12.46 -3.87 -11.59
N GLY A 87 -11.43 -4.01 -10.74
CA GLY A 87 -10.22 -3.21 -10.84
C GLY A 87 -10.35 -1.78 -10.36
N CYS A 88 -11.49 -1.41 -9.78
CA CYS A 88 -11.74 -0.06 -9.28
C CYS A 88 -11.73 -0.06 -7.76
N ILE A 89 -11.35 1.05 -7.17
CA ILE A 89 -11.32 1.20 -5.72
C ILE A 89 -12.46 2.09 -5.26
N LYS A 90 -13.16 1.63 -4.24
CA LYS A 90 -14.17 2.43 -3.59
C LYS A 90 -13.72 2.65 -2.14
N VAL A 91 -13.58 3.89 -1.73
CA VAL A 91 -13.18 4.23 -0.36
C VAL A 91 -14.42 4.27 0.51
N GLU A 92 -14.35 3.61 1.65
CA GLU A 92 -15.48 3.52 2.58
C GLU A 92 -15.38 4.50 3.72
#